data_939de2219125abfb5b12f9765173cc21
#
_entry.id   939de2219125abfb5b12f9765173cc21
#
_cell.length_a   1.000
_cell.length_b   1.000
_cell.length_c   1.000
_cell.angle_alpha   90.00
_cell.angle_beta   90.00
_cell.angle_gamma   90.00
#
_symmetry.space_group_name_H-M   'P 1'
#
loop_
_entity.id
_entity.type
_entity.pdbx_description
1 polymer ?
#
loop_
_entity_poly.entity_id
_entity_poly.type
_entity_poly.pdbx_seq_one_letter_code
_entity_poly.pdbx_strand_id
1 'polypeptide(L)'
;MKTMTCHELGGACDKTFTAATFDEIGEMSKAHGSEMFQKGDAAHLEAMQAMMALMQDPGAMQAWFQKKRDAFDALPEDDSP
;
A
#
# COMPACT_ATOMS: atom_id res chain seq x y z
N MET A 1 0.42 -15.80 6.68
CA MET A 1 0.31 -14.34 6.54
C MET A 1 1.48 -13.78 5.76
N LYS A 2 1.31 -12.61 5.16
CA LYS A 2 2.36 -11.96 4.37
C LYS A 2 2.49 -10.51 4.79
N THR A 3 3.66 -9.92 4.58
CA THR A 3 3.96 -8.55 5.03
C THR A 3 4.38 -7.67 3.87
N MET A 4 3.80 -6.48 3.80
CA MET A 4 4.22 -5.43 2.87
C MET A 4 4.43 -4.12 3.63
N THR A 5 5.26 -3.24 3.08
CA THR A 5 5.50 -1.93 3.71
C THR A 5 4.63 -0.85 3.10
N CYS A 6 4.46 0.24 3.85
CA CYS A 6 3.80 1.45 3.35
C CYS A 6 4.43 1.92 2.03
N HIS A 7 5.76 1.97 1.98
CA HIS A 7 6.48 2.39 0.77
C HIS A 7 6.16 1.51 -0.43
N GLU A 8 6.12 0.18 -0.24
CA GLU A 8 5.78 -0.74 -1.33
C GLU A 8 4.36 -0.53 -1.86
N LEU A 9 3.49 0.00 -1.04
CA LEU A 9 2.09 0.26 -1.40
C LEU A 9 1.83 1.70 -1.86
N GLY A 10 2.89 2.42 -2.20
CA GLY A 10 2.77 3.77 -2.72
C GLY A 10 2.85 4.87 -1.68
N GLY A 11 3.13 4.52 -0.44
CA GLY A 11 3.32 5.49 0.63
C GLY A 11 4.77 5.92 0.79
N ALA A 12 5.10 6.46 1.95
CA ALA A 12 6.37 7.17 2.15
C ALA A 12 7.16 6.75 3.38
N CYS A 13 6.83 5.61 4.01
CA CYS A 13 7.55 5.17 5.19
C CYS A 13 7.71 3.65 5.22
N ASP A 14 8.38 3.15 6.24
CA ASP A 14 8.70 1.73 6.36
C ASP A 14 7.73 0.97 7.27
N LYS A 15 6.58 1.55 7.58
CA LYS A 15 5.58 0.84 8.38
C LYS A 15 5.17 -0.44 7.68
N THR A 16 5.11 -1.54 8.42
CA THR A 16 4.75 -2.85 7.89
C THR A 16 3.30 -3.18 8.19
N PHE A 17 2.69 -3.90 7.25
CA PHE A 17 1.34 -4.43 7.40
C PHE A 17 1.40 -5.94 7.14
N THR A 18 0.82 -6.71 8.04
CA THR A 18 0.82 -8.16 7.94
C THR A 18 -0.62 -8.66 7.94
N ALA A 19 -0.99 -9.44 6.94
CA ALA A 19 -2.34 -9.96 6.82
C ALA A 19 -2.35 -11.23 5.94
N ALA A 20 -3.48 -11.93 5.94
CA ALA A 20 -3.65 -13.14 5.16
C ALA A 20 -3.93 -12.86 3.70
N THR A 21 -4.56 -11.72 3.38
CA THR A 21 -4.96 -11.37 2.02
C THR A 21 -4.46 -9.98 1.65
N PHE A 22 -4.36 -9.75 0.33
CA PHE A 22 -4.00 -8.43 -0.17
C PHE A 22 -5.06 -7.37 0.16
N ASP A 23 -6.33 -7.76 0.15
CA ASP A 23 -7.41 -6.83 0.47
C ASP A 23 -7.30 -6.32 1.90
N GLU A 24 -6.92 -7.18 2.84
CA GLU A 24 -6.68 -6.78 4.22
C GLU A 24 -5.49 -5.82 4.33
N ILE A 25 -4.42 -6.11 3.58
CA ILE A 25 -3.25 -5.22 3.49
C ILE A 25 -3.69 -3.84 3.00
N GLY A 26 -4.54 -3.79 1.97
CA GLY A 26 -5.08 -2.54 1.43
C GLY A 26 -5.85 -1.73 2.46
N GLU A 27 -6.67 -2.38 3.27
CA GLU A 27 -7.41 -1.71 4.33
C GLU A 27 -6.48 -1.12 5.40
N MET A 28 -5.46 -1.86 5.78
CA MET A 28 -4.47 -1.40 6.76
C MET A 28 -3.68 -0.21 6.22
N SER A 29 -3.28 -0.28 4.95
CA SER A 29 -2.56 0.81 4.28
C SER A 29 -3.42 2.07 4.19
N LYS A 30 -4.70 1.91 3.87
CA LYS A 30 -5.64 3.02 3.77
C LYS A 30 -5.82 3.72 5.11
N ALA A 31 -5.96 2.95 6.20
CA ALA A 31 -6.09 3.51 7.54
C ALA A 31 -4.82 4.28 7.95
N HIS A 32 -3.65 3.73 7.63
CA HIS A 32 -2.38 4.39 7.89
C HIS A 32 -2.25 5.68 7.09
N GLY A 33 -2.64 5.64 5.81
CA GLY A 33 -2.61 6.83 4.95
C GLY A 33 -3.50 7.95 5.49
N SER A 34 -4.69 7.60 5.96
CA SER A 34 -5.62 8.56 6.57
C SER A 34 -5.00 9.20 7.81
N GLU A 35 -4.34 8.41 8.65
CA GLU A 35 -3.65 8.90 9.85
C GLU A 35 -2.54 9.90 9.47
N MET A 36 -1.72 9.55 8.47
CA MET A 36 -0.65 10.42 8.02
C MET A 36 -1.18 11.71 7.40
N PHE A 37 -2.30 11.64 6.69
CA PHE A 37 -2.97 12.81 6.15
C PHE A 37 -3.40 13.76 7.28
N GLN A 38 -4.00 13.23 8.33
CA GLN A 38 -4.44 14.04 9.47
C GLN A 38 -3.26 14.68 10.20
N LYS A 39 -2.12 14.00 10.25
CA LYS A 39 -0.90 14.54 10.84
C LYS A 39 -0.22 15.58 9.97
N GLY A 40 -0.61 15.70 8.71
CA GLY A 40 0.01 16.62 7.77
C GLY A 40 1.45 16.24 7.41
N ASP A 41 1.77 14.95 7.40
CA ASP A 41 3.10 14.48 7.05
C ASP A 41 3.42 14.78 5.60
N ALA A 42 4.41 15.63 5.35
CA ALA A 42 4.72 16.14 4.02
C ALA A 42 5.06 15.02 3.03
N ALA A 43 5.84 14.03 3.45
CA ALA A 43 6.25 12.93 2.57
C ALA A 43 5.04 12.09 2.16
N HIS A 44 4.11 11.82 3.09
CA HIS A 44 2.90 11.07 2.77
C HIS A 44 1.93 11.87 1.91
N LEU A 45 1.83 13.18 2.13
CA LEU A 45 0.99 14.05 1.29
C LEU A 45 1.50 14.06 -0.14
N GLU A 46 2.80 14.10 -0.33
CA GLU A 46 3.41 14.04 -1.66
C GLU A 46 3.13 12.70 -2.34
N ALA A 47 3.26 11.60 -1.60
CA ALA A 47 2.95 10.28 -2.13
C ALA A 47 1.45 10.15 -2.50
N MET A 48 0.58 10.75 -1.70
CA MET A 48 -0.85 10.77 -1.99
C MET A 48 -1.18 11.54 -3.27
N GLN A 49 -0.48 12.66 -3.53
CA GLN A 49 -0.65 13.42 -4.77
C GLN A 49 -0.27 12.56 -5.98
N ALA A 50 0.81 11.79 -5.89
CA ALA A 50 1.22 10.90 -6.96
C ALA A 50 0.15 9.81 -7.20
N MET A 51 -0.44 9.27 -6.13
CA MET A 51 -1.51 8.29 -6.26
C MET A 51 -2.78 8.89 -6.86
N MET A 52 -3.12 10.13 -6.52
CA MET A 52 -4.27 10.81 -7.10
C MET A 52 -4.10 11.00 -8.61
N ALA A 53 -2.89 11.34 -9.05
CA ALA A 53 -2.60 11.47 -10.48
C ALA A 53 -2.79 10.12 -11.19
N LEU A 54 -2.35 9.03 -10.56
CA LEU A 54 -2.52 7.68 -11.08
C LEU A 54 -4.01 7.30 -11.17
N MET A 55 -4.80 7.70 -10.18
CA MET A 55 -6.24 7.41 -10.13
C MET A 55 -7.03 8.06 -11.27
N GLN A 56 -6.50 9.12 -11.88
CA GLN A 56 -7.15 9.77 -13.01
C GLN A 56 -7.05 8.95 -14.29
N ASP A 57 -6.20 7.93 -14.31
CA ASP A 57 -6.07 7.01 -15.43
C ASP A 57 -6.50 5.61 -14.97
N PRO A 58 -7.74 5.16 -15.29
CA PRO A 58 -8.23 3.87 -14.82
C PRO A 58 -7.36 2.68 -15.25
N GLY A 59 -6.79 2.74 -16.46
CA GLY A 59 -5.92 1.67 -16.94
C GLY A 59 -4.63 1.58 -16.14
N ALA A 60 -4.02 2.73 -15.85
CA ALA A 60 -2.80 2.78 -15.04
C ALA A 60 -3.08 2.33 -13.61
N MET A 61 -4.23 2.69 -13.05
CA MET A 61 -4.62 2.30 -11.70
C MET A 61 -4.81 0.79 -11.59
N GLN A 62 -5.48 0.18 -12.58
CA GLN A 62 -5.65 -1.27 -12.60
C GLN A 62 -4.31 -1.99 -12.71
N ALA A 63 -3.42 -1.48 -13.55
CA ALA A 63 -2.09 -2.07 -13.72
C ALA A 63 -1.29 -2.00 -12.41
N TRP A 64 -1.40 -0.88 -11.70
CA TRP A 64 -0.73 -0.70 -10.42
C TRP A 64 -1.24 -1.70 -9.39
N PHE A 65 -2.57 -1.82 -9.26
CA PHE A 65 -3.18 -2.78 -8.34
C PHE A 65 -2.77 -4.21 -8.66
N GLN A 66 -2.79 -4.58 -9.95
CA GLN A 66 -2.41 -5.93 -10.36
C GLN A 66 -0.95 -6.22 -10.03
N LYS A 67 -0.08 -5.24 -10.26
CA LYS A 67 1.33 -5.36 -9.93
C LYS A 67 1.55 -5.58 -8.43
N LYS A 68 0.83 -4.82 -7.59
CA LYS A 68 0.95 -4.96 -6.13
C LYS A 68 0.36 -6.26 -5.64
N ARG A 69 -0.75 -6.69 -6.21
CA ARG A 69 -1.35 -7.99 -5.89
C ARG A 69 -0.40 -9.13 -6.26
N ASP A 70 0.21 -9.06 -7.43
CA ASP A 70 1.17 -10.07 -7.87
C ASP A 70 2.39 -10.09 -6.95
N ALA A 71 2.85 -8.92 -6.52
CA ALA A 71 3.97 -8.83 -5.58
C ALA A 71 3.61 -9.47 -4.24
N PHE A 72 2.38 -9.25 -3.76
CA PHE A 72 1.89 -9.88 -2.54
C PHE A 72 1.86 -11.40 -2.70
N ASP A 73 1.31 -11.89 -3.79
CA ASP A 73 1.19 -13.33 -4.05
C ASP A 73 2.55 -14.02 -4.11
N ALA A 74 3.58 -13.30 -4.59
CA ALA A 74 4.93 -13.82 -4.69
C ALA A 74 5.69 -13.82 -3.36
N LEU A 75 5.19 -13.14 -2.34
CA LEU A 75 5.85 -13.10 -1.04
C LEU A 75 5.76 -14.44 -0.34
N PRO A 76 6.79 -14.81 0.45
CA PRO A 76 6.70 -16.00 1.29
C PRO A 76 5.75 -15.79 2.44
N GLU A 77 5.22 -16.88 2.97
CA GLU A 77 4.43 -16.84 4.19
C GLU A 77 5.30 -16.45 5.37
N ASP A 78 4.78 -15.56 6.22
CA ASP A 78 5.45 -15.12 7.43
C ASP A 78 5.12 -16.00 8.64
N ASP A 79 4.21 -16.93 8.47
CA ASP A 79 3.79 -17.83 9.53
C ASP A 79 4.87 -18.87 9.73
N SER A 80 5.82 -18.53 10.53
CA SER A 80 6.79 -19.52 10.93
C SER A 80 6.18 -20.44 11.96
N PRO A 81 6.36 -21.72 11.78
CA PRO A 81 5.92 -22.66 12.81
C PRO A 81 6.64 -22.42 14.12
#